data_12d80d1d169f4da5b00eccc9c03a5bf3
#
_entry.id   12d80d1d169f4da5b00eccc9c03a5bf3
#
_cell.length_a   1.000
_cell.length_b   1.000
_cell.length_c   1.000
_cell.angle_alpha   90.00
_cell.angle_beta   90.00
_cell.angle_gamma   90.00
#
_symmetry.space_group_name_H-M   'P 1'
#
loop_
_entity.id
_entity.type
_entity.pdbx_description
1 polymer ?
#
loop_
_entity_poly.entity_id
_entity_poly.type
_entity_poly.pdbx_seq_one_letter_code
_entity_poly.pdbx_strand_id
1 'polypeptide(L)'
;PAVLGYLFFNRMQAIAYGMLNRFGLAEGVNREFRNSLKAAYLQNIEKNRSFFSCVEYLFSLLSELENPYAFLKGAYLCRLYPEGYRTSNDIDLLVLPKDVTKIGEILLNAGFKQGKIKGGAFIPALRKEIIESRMLRGETVPFVKRVELPGMQFLEVDINFSVDCKPEESDLVSRMLYYTAVRENADYRVRTLRKDDFFVHLCAHLYKEAAMLPWVEMKRDMTLYKYCDIYTLLN
;
A
#
# COMPACT_ATOMS: atom_id res chain seq x y z
N PRO A 1 22.08 -0.02 -19.06
CA PRO A 1 21.60 1.00 -18.09
C PRO A 1 20.11 1.32 -18.24
N ALA A 2 19.60 1.58 -19.46
CA ALA A 2 18.23 1.99 -19.68
C ALA A 2 17.18 0.97 -19.20
N VAL A 3 17.34 -0.31 -19.56
CA VAL A 3 16.41 -1.40 -19.15
C VAL A 3 16.33 -1.51 -17.62
N LEU A 4 17.48 -1.46 -16.93
CA LEU A 4 17.50 -1.50 -15.47
C LEU A 4 16.73 -0.31 -14.88
N GLY A 5 16.94 0.89 -15.41
CA GLY A 5 16.20 2.10 -14.99
C GLY A 5 14.68 1.94 -15.16
N TYR A 6 14.22 1.39 -16.29
CA TYR A 6 12.79 1.12 -16.52
C TYR A 6 12.22 0.08 -15.55
N LEU A 7 12.97 -0.97 -15.22
CA LEU A 7 12.54 -1.98 -14.25
C LEU A 7 12.38 -1.36 -12.86
N PHE A 8 13.33 -0.55 -12.41
CA PHE A 8 13.24 0.15 -11.12
C PHE A 8 12.12 1.17 -11.10
N PHE A 9 11.97 1.96 -12.16
CA PHE A 9 10.90 2.95 -12.27
C PHE A 9 9.51 2.30 -12.17
N ASN A 10 9.32 1.16 -12.82
CA ASN A 10 8.08 0.40 -12.80
C ASN A 10 7.97 -0.58 -11.61
N ARG A 11 8.91 -0.57 -10.67
CA ARG A 11 8.97 -1.49 -9.51
C ARG A 11 8.96 -2.97 -9.91
N MET A 12 9.52 -3.31 -11.08
CA MET A 12 9.53 -4.67 -11.65
C MET A 12 10.85 -5.42 -11.42
N GLN A 13 11.84 -4.80 -10.75
CA GLN A 13 13.18 -5.35 -10.61
C GLN A 13 13.23 -6.73 -9.92
N ALA A 14 12.43 -6.91 -8.87
CA ALA A 14 12.39 -8.20 -8.17
C ALA A 14 11.66 -9.30 -8.97
N ILE A 15 10.58 -8.93 -9.65
CA ILE A 15 9.85 -9.81 -10.57
C ILE A 15 10.79 -10.23 -11.71
N ALA A 16 11.53 -9.29 -12.30
CA ALA A 16 12.49 -9.57 -13.36
C ALA A 16 13.59 -10.56 -12.88
N TYR A 17 14.13 -10.36 -11.66
CA TYR A 17 15.06 -11.30 -11.07
C TYR A 17 14.48 -12.72 -10.96
N GLY A 18 13.29 -12.84 -10.42
CA GLY A 18 12.62 -14.13 -10.28
C GLY A 18 12.34 -14.80 -11.62
N MET A 19 11.93 -14.04 -12.65
CA MET A 19 11.72 -14.58 -13.99
C MET A 19 13.01 -15.05 -14.64
N LEU A 20 14.11 -14.30 -14.52
CA LEU A 20 15.43 -14.74 -15.01
C LEU A 20 15.84 -16.09 -14.41
N ASN A 21 15.64 -16.28 -13.10
CA ASN A 21 15.95 -17.55 -12.45
C ASN A 21 14.98 -18.67 -12.88
N ARG A 22 13.68 -18.38 -12.91
CA ARG A 22 12.63 -19.38 -13.27
C ARG A 22 12.86 -19.97 -14.66
N PHE A 23 13.30 -19.16 -15.62
CA PHE A 23 13.52 -19.58 -17.00
C PHE A 23 14.98 -19.92 -17.31
N GLY A 24 15.88 -19.97 -16.34
CA GLY A 24 17.29 -20.29 -16.53
C GLY A 24 18.08 -19.26 -17.34
N LEU A 25 17.61 -18.01 -17.41
CA LEU A 25 18.20 -16.94 -18.21
C LEU A 25 19.23 -16.10 -17.43
N ALA A 26 19.43 -16.39 -16.15
CA ALA A 26 20.27 -15.59 -15.26
C ALA A 26 21.74 -15.54 -15.68
N GLU A 27 22.28 -16.61 -16.29
CA GLU A 27 23.65 -16.64 -16.78
C GLU A 27 23.84 -15.94 -18.13
N GLY A 28 22.76 -15.74 -18.90
CA GLY A 28 22.78 -15.06 -20.20
C GLY A 28 22.78 -13.54 -20.11
N VAL A 29 22.65 -12.96 -18.92
CA VAL A 29 22.61 -11.52 -18.72
C VAL A 29 23.89 -11.00 -18.05
N ASN A 30 24.21 -9.71 -18.26
CA ASN A 30 25.36 -9.05 -17.64
C ASN A 30 25.34 -9.23 -16.11
N ARG A 31 26.50 -9.53 -15.52
CA ARG A 31 26.66 -9.81 -14.09
C ARG A 31 26.20 -8.64 -13.20
N GLU A 32 26.52 -7.39 -13.57
CA GLU A 32 26.14 -6.22 -12.78
C GLU A 32 24.61 -6.01 -12.82
N PHE A 33 24.00 -6.21 -13.99
CA PHE A 33 22.55 -6.17 -14.15
C PHE A 33 21.88 -7.20 -13.25
N ARG A 34 22.31 -8.47 -13.31
CA ARG A 34 21.81 -9.55 -12.45
C ARG A 34 22.00 -9.25 -10.96
N ASN A 35 23.18 -8.76 -10.55
CA ASN A 35 23.46 -8.44 -9.17
C ASN A 35 22.59 -7.29 -8.64
N SER A 36 22.32 -6.27 -9.45
CA SER A 36 21.43 -5.17 -9.09
C SER A 36 19.99 -5.66 -8.84
N LEU A 37 19.49 -6.55 -9.70
CA LEU A 37 18.16 -7.15 -9.54
C LEU A 37 18.09 -8.06 -8.32
N LYS A 38 19.15 -8.89 -8.09
CA LYS A 38 19.26 -9.76 -6.92
C LYS A 38 19.27 -8.97 -5.62
N ALA A 39 20.06 -7.90 -5.56
CA ALA A 39 20.12 -7.04 -4.38
C ALA A 39 18.74 -6.44 -4.05
N ALA A 40 18.04 -5.92 -5.06
CA ALA A 40 16.70 -5.39 -4.88
C ALA A 40 15.69 -6.45 -4.44
N TYR A 41 15.78 -7.67 -4.96
CA TYR A 41 14.94 -8.80 -4.54
C TYR A 41 15.15 -9.15 -3.07
N LEU A 42 16.41 -9.26 -2.62
CA LEU A 42 16.75 -9.56 -1.22
C LEU A 42 16.30 -8.45 -0.27
N GLN A 43 16.49 -7.19 -0.65
CA GLN A 43 15.98 -6.05 0.11
C GLN A 43 14.45 -6.07 0.23
N ASN A 44 13.74 -6.48 -0.83
CA ASN A 44 12.29 -6.63 -0.79
C ASN A 44 11.84 -7.71 0.21
N ILE A 45 12.55 -8.84 0.29
CA ILE A 45 12.25 -9.92 1.27
C ILE A 45 12.36 -9.37 2.70
N GLU A 46 13.48 -8.72 3.01
CA GLU A 46 13.72 -8.15 4.33
C GLU A 46 12.64 -7.11 4.68
N LYS A 47 12.35 -6.21 3.76
CA LYS A 47 11.32 -5.19 3.92
C LYS A 47 9.93 -5.78 4.11
N ASN A 48 9.57 -6.84 3.39
CA ASN A 48 8.27 -7.49 3.54
C ASN A 48 8.07 -8.08 4.93
N ARG A 49 9.09 -8.66 5.55
CA ARG A 49 9.00 -9.16 6.92
C ARG A 49 8.67 -8.04 7.89
N SER A 50 9.35 -6.90 7.79
CA SER A 50 9.07 -5.71 8.58
C SER A 50 7.67 -5.15 8.31
N PHE A 51 7.27 -5.09 7.06
CA PHE A 51 5.95 -4.62 6.64
C PHE A 51 4.82 -5.51 7.19
N PHE A 52 4.95 -6.83 7.11
CA PHE A 52 3.95 -7.75 7.65
C PHE A 52 3.82 -7.66 9.17
N SER A 53 4.93 -7.48 9.89
CA SER A 53 4.88 -7.18 11.33
C SER A 53 4.13 -5.89 11.64
N CYS A 54 4.26 -4.86 10.78
CA CYS A 54 3.50 -3.62 10.91
C CYS A 54 2.00 -3.81 10.61
N VAL A 55 1.66 -4.66 9.61
CA VAL A 55 0.25 -5.00 9.31
C VAL A 55 -0.38 -5.73 10.49
N GLU A 56 0.30 -6.72 11.09
CA GLU A 56 -0.18 -7.45 12.26
C GLU A 56 -0.32 -6.54 13.49
N TYR A 57 0.65 -5.65 13.71
CA TYR A 57 0.56 -4.64 14.76
C TYR A 57 -0.69 -3.76 14.59
N LEU A 58 -0.94 -3.26 13.38
CA LEU A 58 -2.10 -2.43 13.10
C LEU A 58 -3.41 -3.22 13.18
N PHE A 59 -3.42 -4.48 12.71
CA PHE A 59 -4.57 -5.37 12.87
C PHE A 59 -4.94 -5.54 14.35
N SER A 60 -3.95 -5.79 15.20
CA SER A 60 -4.15 -5.93 16.65
C SER A 60 -4.60 -4.62 17.31
N LEU A 61 -4.04 -3.48 16.89
CA LEU A 61 -4.39 -2.15 17.39
C LEU A 61 -5.87 -1.80 17.09
N LEU A 62 -6.38 -2.27 15.96
CA LEU A 62 -7.76 -2.02 15.50
C LEU A 62 -8.73 -3.13 15.91
N SER A 63 -8.32 -4.09 16.74
CA SER A 63 -9.14 -5.26 17.12
C SER A 63 -10.43 -4.90 17.87
N GLU A 64 -10.44 -3.77 18.59
CA GLU A 64 -11.59 -3.31 19.37
C GLU A 64 -12.59 -2.45 18.58
N LEU A 65 -12.34 -2.27 17.26
CA LEU A 65 -13.32 -1.58 16.43
C LEU A 65 -14.55 -2.43 16.18
N GLU A 66 -15.70 -1.88 16.53
CA GLU A 66 -17.01 -2.55 16.35
C GLU A 66 -17.41 -2.60 14.87
N ASN A 67 -17.13 -1.53 14.13
CA ASN A 67 -17.49 -1.44 12.73
C ASN A 67 -16.42 -2.11 11.84
N PRO A 68 -16.83 -2.67 10.69
CA PRO A 68 -15.91 -3.28 9.76
C PRO A 68 -14.98 -2.24 9.12
N TYR A 69 -13.75 -2.66 8.86
CA TYR A 69 -12.73 -1.95 8.10
C TYR A 69 -12.02 -2.94 7.18
N ALA A 70 -11.28 -2.44 6.21
CA ALA A 70 -10.49 -3.29 5.34
C ALA A 70 -9.09 -2.73 5.12
N PHE A 71 -8.10 -3.62 5.14
CA PHE A 71 -6.78 -3.33 4.58
C PHE A 71 -6.85 -3.41 3.06
N LEU A 72 -6.22 -2.46 2.41
CA LEU A 72 -6.20 -2.34 0.97
C LEU A 72 -4.80 -2.60 0.40
N LYS A 73 -4.69 -2.64 -0.91
CA LYS A 73 -3.44 -2.64 -1.68
C LYS A 73 -2.35 -3.55 -1.08
N GLY A 74 -1.20 -2.96 -0.70
CA GLY A 74 -0.01 -3.67 -0.26
C GLY A 74 -0.21 -4.65 0.87
N ALA A 75 -1.02 -4.31 1.86
CA ALA A 75 -1.26 -5.16 3.02
C ALA A 75 -1.89 -6.52 2.65
N TYR A 76 -2.70 -6.57 1.59
CA TYR A 76 -3.26 -7.82 1.09
C TYR A 76 -2.52 -8.34 -0.15
N LEU A 77 -2.24 -7.49 -1.13
CA LEU A 77 -1.68 -7.92 -2.40
C LEU A 77 -0.31 -8.57 -2.28
N CYS A 78 0.55 -8.12 -1.35
CA CYS A 78 1.86 -8.74 -1.14
C CYS A 78 1.79 -10.24 -0.86
N ARG A 79 0.65 -10.76 -0.35
CA ARG A 79 0.42 -12.20 -0.11
C ARG A 79 0.15 -13.00 -1.37
N LEU A 80 -0.33 -12.34 -2.42
CA LEU A 80 -0.72 -12.98 -3.69
C LEU A 80 0.49 -13.20 -4.60
N TYR A 81 1.59 -12.51 -4.32
CA TYR A 81 2.83 -12.63 -5.07
C TYR A 81 3.78 -13.64 -4.44
N PRO A 82 4.69 -14.24 -5.22
CA PRO A 82 5.87 -14.91 -4.67
C PRO A 82 6.66 -13.96 -3.75
N GLU A 83 7.32 -14.52 -2.74
CA GLU A 83 8.09 -13.75 -1.76
C GLU A 83 9.05 -12.76 -2.43
N GLY A 84 9.08 -11.53 -1.96
CA GLY A 84 9.97 -10.47 -2.45
C GLY A 84 9.56 -9.81 -3.77
N TYR A 85 8.56 -10.33 -4.50
CA TYR A 85 8.16 -9.74 -5.78
C TYR A 85 7.42 -8.41 -5.61
N ARG A 86 6.66 -8.29 -4.54
CA ARG A 86 5.86 -7.09 -4.23
C ARG A 86 6.16 -6.57 -2.83
N THR A 87 6.38 -5.26 -2.71
CA THR A 87 6.52 -4.56 -1.41
C THR A 87 5.56 -3.38 -1.33
N SER A 88 5.31 -2.88 -0.12
CA SER A 88 4.65 -1.60 0.13
C SER A 88 5.45 -0.75 1.09
N ASN A 89 5.16 0.56 1.12
CA ASN A 89 5.71 1.52 2.08
C ASN A 89 4.67 1.95 3.09
N ASP A 90 3.42 1.87 2.72
CA ASP A 90 2.23 2.39 3.37
C ASP A 90 1.19 1.30 3.58
N ILE A 91 0.37 1.47 4.58
CA ILE A 91 -0.80 0.63 4.84
C ILE A 91 -2.04 1.49 4.60
N ASP A 92 -2.79 1.15 3.56
CA ASP A 92 -4.07 1.77 3.28
C ASP A 92 -5.19 1.04 4.01
N LEU A 93 -6.08 1.80 4.65
CA LEU A 93 -7.31 1.32 5.28
C LEU A 93 -8.52 1.92 4.57
N LEU A 94 -9.55 1.11 4.33
CA LEU A 94 -10.89 1.58 4.01
C LEU A 94 -11.75 1.48 5.25
N VAL A 95 -12.42 2.57 5.61
CA VAL A 95 -13.22 2.66 6.82
C VAL A 95 -14.53 3.39 6.57
N LEU A 96 -15.51 3.25 7.45
CA LEU A 96 -16.71 4.09 7.39
C LEU A 96 -16.39 5.55 7.75
N PRO A 97 -16.99 6.55 7.10
CA PRO A 97 -16.74 7.97 7.39
C PRO A 97 -16.90 8.33 8.88
N LYS A 98 -17.87 7.71 9.57
CA LYS A 98 -18.14 7.91 11.00
C LYS A 98 -17.00 7.43 11.92
N ASP A 99 -16.19 6.47 11.47
CA ASP A 99 -15.12 5.86 12.27
C ASP A 99 -13.75 6.54 12.10
N VAL A 100 -13.61 7.44 11.14
CA VAL A 100 -12.34 8.13 10.82
C VAL A 100 -11.75 8.82 12.05
N THR A 101 -12.57 9.47 12.87
CA THR A 101 -12.11 10.18 14.08
C THR A 101 -11.64 9.18 15.13
N LYS A 102 -12.42 8.14 15.42
CA LYS A 102 -12.08 7.10 16.40
C LYS A 102 -10.77 6.38 16.03
N ILE A 103 -10.62 6.01 14.76
CA ILE A 103 -9.38 5.37 14.27
C ILE A 103 -8.19 6.34 14.36
N GLY A 104 -8.39 7.61 13.99
CA GLY A 104 -7.37 8.65 14.15
C GLY A 104 -6.90 8.79 15.60
N GLU A 105 -7.81 8.77 16.57
CA GLU A 105 -7.49 8.82 18.01
C GLU A 105 -6.71 7.58 18.46
N ILE A 106 -7.10 6.38 18.01
CA ILE A 106 -6.37 5.14 18.28
C ILE A 106 -4.92 5.24 17.78
N LEU A 107 -4.73 5.72 16.55
CA LEU A 107 -3.40 5.89 15.97
C LEU A 107 -2.58 6.94 16.71
N LEU A 108 -3.17 8.10 17.06
CA LEU A 108 -2.47 9.14 17.83
C LEU A 108 -2.04 8.63 19.21
N ASN A 109 -2.92 7.91 19.92
CA ASN A 109 -2.61 7.29 21.21
C ASN A 109 -1.51 6.21 21.10
N ALA A 110 -1.42 5.54 19.96
CA ALA A 110 -0.36 4.58 19.64
C ALA A 110 0.96 5.25 19.19
N GLY A 111 1.04 6.59 19.23
CA GLY A 111 2.26 7.36 18.95
C GLY A 111 2.46 7.73 17.48
N PHE A 112 1.44 7.56 16.63
CA PHE A 112 1.45 8.12 15.28
C PHE A 112 1.26 9.64 15.31
N LYS A 113 1.71 10.31 14.25
CA LYS A 113 1.51 11.75 14.04
C LYS A 113 1.05 11.98 12.61
N GLN A 114 0.13 12.94 12.40
CA GLN A 114 -0.28 13.29 11.04
C GLN A 114 0.76 14.14 10.33
N GLY A 115 1.14 13.74 9.12
CA GLY A 115 2.16 14.41 8.32
C GLY A 115 2.63 13.55 7.15
N LYS A 116 3.78 13.89 6.61
CA LYS A 116 4.38 13.20 5.46
C LYS A 116 5.88 13.02 5.64
N ILE A 117 6.44 12.05 4.95
CA ILE A 117 7.89 11.87 4.88
C ILE A 117 8.43 12.59 3.63
N LYS A 118 9.40 13.47 3.82
CA LYS A 118 10.09 14.15 2.73
C LYS A 118 11.60 14.14 2.99
N GLY A 119 12.35 13.58 2.05
CA GLY A 119 13.81 13.47 2.19
C GLY A 119 14.25 12.63 3.41
N GLY A 120 13.47 11.61 3.81
CA GLY A 120 13.75 10.77 4.97
C GLY A 120 13.41 11.41 6.32
N ALA A 121 12.83 12.61 6.35
CA ALA A 121 12.41 13.29 7.56
C ALA A 121 10.87 13.43 7.64
N PHE A 122 10.34 13.32 8.85
CA PHE A 122 8.92 13.56 9.11
C PHE A 122 8.63 15.07 9.13
N ILE A 123 7.61 15.48 8.38
CA ILE A 123 7.07 16.84 8.35
C ILE A 123 5.63 16.81 8.85
N PRO A 124 5.33 17.48 9.98
CA PRO A 124 3.96 17.56 10.50
C PRO A 124 3.02 18.23 9.51
N ALA A 125 1.79 17.75 9.43
CA ALA A 125 0.75 18.38 8.66
C ALA A 125 0.22 19.65 9.34
N LEU A 126 -0.09 20.65 8.54
CA LEU A 126 -0.80 21.82 9.03
C LEU A 126 -2.28 21.48 9.26
N ARG A 127 -2.92 22.15 10.23
CA ARG A 127 -4.36 21.98 10.48
C ARG A 127 -5.22 22.16 9.23
N LYS A 128 -4.85 23.10 8.37
CA LYS A 128 -5.52 23.35 7.10
C LYS A 128 -5.45 22.13 6.19
N GLU A 129 -4.26 21.52 6.03
CA GLU A 129 -4.06 20.33 5.21
C GLU A 129 -4.91 19.13 5.71
N ILE A 130 -5.00 18.94 7.03
CA ILE A 130 -5.81 17.89 7.65
C ILE A 130 -7.29 18.07 7.32
N ILE A 131 -7.81 19.30 7.45
CA ILE A 131 -9.22 19.63 7.15
C ILE A 131 -9.49 19.44 5.65
N GLU A 132 -8.66 20.01 4.79
CA GLU A 132 -8.82 19.92 3.33
C GLU A 132 -8.79 18.48 2.81
N SER A 133 -7.88 17.64 3.33
CA SER A 133 -7.81 16.23 2.94
C SER A 133 -9.13 15.51 3.26
N ARG A 134 -9.65 15.69 4.46
CA ARG A 134 -10.94 15.08 4.88
C ARG A 134 -12.14 15.59 4.10
N MET A 135 -12.18 16.87 3.79
CA MET A 135 -13.34 17.49 3.12
C MET A 135 -13.35 17.27 1.60
N LEU A 136 -12.17 17.18 0.98
CA LEU A 136 -12.07 17.25 -0.48
C LEU A 136 -11.57 15.97 -1.13
N ARG A 137 -10.95 15.03 -0.37
CA ARG A 137 -10.28 13.87 -0.97
C ARG A 137 -10.84 12.52 -0.56
N GLY A 138 -11.75 12.45 0.42
CA GLY A 138 -12.22 11.17 0.95
C GLY A 138 -11.15 10.35 1.65
N GLU A 139 -10.06 10.98 2.06
CA GLU A 139 -8.91 10.37 2.75
C GLU A 139 -8.37 11.32 3.82
N THR A 140 -7.60 10.80 4.78
CA THR A 140 -6.89 11.64 5.76
C THR A 140 -5.50 12.00 5.25
N VAL A 141 -4.88 13.02 5.86
CA VAL A 141 -3.42 13.14 5.80
C VAL A 141 -2.83 11.89 6.47
N PRO A 142 -1.75 11.29 5.92
CA PRO A 142 -1.13 10.09 6.47
C PRO A 142 -0.82 10.18 7.96
N PHE A 143 -1.02 9.08 8.67
CA PHE A 143 -0.53 8.88 10.03
C PHE A 143 0.81 8.19 9.97
N VAL A 144 1.84 8.79 10.54
CA VAL A 144 3.23 8.34 10.44
C VAL A 144 3.78 8.02 11.82
N LYS A 145 4.43 6.86 11.96
CA LYS A 145 5.16 6.44 13.15
C LYS A 145 6.57 6.00 12.79
N ARG A 146 7.57 6.43 13.54
CA ARG A 146 8.93 5.93 13.42
C ARG A 146 9.01 4.51 13.97
N VAL A 147 9.55 3.56 13.22
CA VAL A 147 9.59 2.14 13.57
C VAL A 147 10.99 1.55 13.59
N GLU A 148 11.93 2.07 12.80
CA GLU A 148 13.34 1.64 12.74
C GLU A 148 13.50 0.13 12.52
N LEU A 149 12.68 -0.43 11.63
CA LEU A 149 12.75 -1.85 11.24
C LEU A 149 13.63 -2.03 10.00
N PRO A 150 14.19 -3.24 9.77
CA PRO A 150 14.95 -3.54 8.56
C PRO A 150 14.18 -3.16 7.30
N GLY A 151 14.77 -2.29 6.45
CA GLY A 151 14.13 -1.77 5.24
C GLY A 151 12.97 -0.80 5.45
N MET A 152 12.61 -0.43 6.70
CA MET A 152 11.54 0.50 7.04
C MET A 152 11.91 1.39 8.23
N GLN A 153 12.05 2.70 8.01
CA GLN A 153 12.27 3.68 9.08
C GLN A 153 10.96 4.23 9.65
N PHE A 154 9.93 4.28 8.82
CA PHE A 154 8.61 4.81 9.15
C PHE A 154 7.52 3.86 8.69
N LEU A 155 6.47 3.80 9.47
CA LEU A 155 5.19 3.21 9.10
C LEU A 155 4.22 4.34 8.78
N GLU A 156 3.70 4.34 7.56
CA GLU A 156 2.67 5.27 7.10
C GLU A 156 1.34 4.54 6.99
N VAL A 157 0.28 5.16 7.51
CA VAL A 157 -1.09 4.63 7.47
C VAL A 157 -2.00 5.67 6.84
N ASP A 158 -2.61 5.30 5.71
CA ASP A 158 -3.58 6.11 4.98
C ASP A 158 -5.00 5.63 5.28
N ILE A 159 -5.83 6.49 5.84
CA ILE A 159 -7.24 6.21 6.09
C ILE A 159 -8.07 6.76 4.94
N ASN A 160 -8.67 5.86 4.17
CA ASN A 160 -9.60 6.15 3.08
C ASN A 160 -11.03 5.88 3.56
N PHE A 161 -11.94 6.78 3.28
CA PHE A 161 -13.37 6.65 3.61
C PHE A 161 -14.26 6.97 2.40
N SER A 162 -13.66 7.04 1.22
CA SER A 162 -14.32 7.11 -0.08
C SER A 162 -13.54 6.28 -1.09
N VAL A 163 -14.23 5.71 -2.05
CA VAL A 163 -13.62 5.03 -3.21
C VAL A 163 -13.31 6.03 -4.31
N ASP A 164 -14.06 7.13 -4.36
CA ASP A 164 -13.90 8.20 -5.35
C ASP A 164 -12.93 9.30 -4.87
N CYS A 165 -12.65 10.25 -5.78
CA CYS A 165 -11.79 11.42 -5.53
C CYS A 165 -12.44 12.45 -4.59
N LYS A 166 -13.75 12.34 -4.34
CA LYS A 166 -14.49 13.21 -3.43
C LYS A 166 -15.31 12.37 -2.46
N PRO A 167 -15.45 12.83 -1.20
CA PRO A 167 -16.39 12.21 -0.29
C PRO A 167 -17.81 12.47 -0.85
N GLU A 168 -18.49 11.40 -1.22
CA GLU A 168 -19.88 11.43 -1.65
C GLU A 168 -20.76 10.73 -0.61
N GLU A 169 -22.03 11.15 -0.51
CA GLU A 169 -23.05 10.43 0.23
C GLU A 169 -23.44 9.15 -0.54
N SER A 170 -22.59 8.16 -0.47
CA SER A 170 -22.75 6.87 -1.12
C SER A 170 -22.70 5.75 -0.08
N ASP A 171 -23.53 4.74 -0.25
CA ASP A 171 -23.49 3.52 0.56
C ASP A 171 -22.41 2.52 0.10
N LEU A 172 -21.66 2.86 -0.95
CA LEU A 172 -20.67 1.99 -1.59
C LEU A 172 -19.64 1.45 -0.60
N VAL A 173 -19.05 2.33 0.21
CA VAL A 173 -18.06 1.93 1.23
C VAL A 173 -18.69 0.99 2.26
N SER A 174 -19.91 1.28 2.72
CA SER A 174 -20.65 0.43 3.66
C SER A 174 -20.91 -0.97 3.06
N ARG A 175 -21.29 -1.04 1.81
CA ARG A 175 -21.55 -2.31 1.09
C ARG A 175 -20.28 -3.11 0.91
N MET A 176 -19.16 -2.48 0.50
CA MET A 176 -17.87 -3.14 0.39
C MET A 176 -17.41 -3.71 1.74
N LEU A 177 -17.53 -2.91 2.81
CA LEU A 177 -17.08 -3.31 4.14
C LEU A 177 -17.97 -4.38 4.78
N TYR A 178 -19.24 -4.48 4.42
CA TYR A 178 -20.17 -5.49 4.94
C TYR A 178 -19.69 -6.93 4.70
N TYR A 179 -19.01 -7.17 3.58
CA TYR A 179 -18.53 -8.49 3.18
C TYR A 179 -17.02 -8.70 3.42
N THR A 180 -16.41 -7.93 4.31
CA THR A 180 -14.99 -8.14 4.65
C THR A 180 -14.77 -9.49 5.34
N ALA A 181 -13.60 -10.07 5.11
CA ALA A 181 -13.16 -11.29 5.77
C ALA A 181 -11.73 -11.17 6.27
N VAL A 182 -11.45 -11.82 7.40
CA VAL A 182 -10.08 -11.97 7.89
C VAL A 182 -9.40 -13.08 7.11
N ARG A 183 -8.20 -12.80 6.62
CA ARG A 183 -7.30 -13.75 5.99
C ARG A 183 -6.06 -13.88 6.85
N GLU A 184 -5.67 -15.11 7.11
CA GLU A 184 -4.52 -15.45 7.95
C GLU A 184 -3.47 -16.20 7.13
N ASN A 185 -2.22 -15.99 7.46
CA ASN A 185 -1.10 -16.82 7.06
C ASN A 185 -0.14 -16.94 8.25
N ALA A 186 1.04 -17.56 8.04
CA ALA A 186 2.01 -17.76 9.11
C ALA A 186 2.57 -16.44 9.69
N ASP A 187 2.55 -15.36 8.93
CA ASP A 187 3.25 -14.11 9.26
C ASP A 187 2.34 -13.03 9.84
N TYR A 188 1.09 -12.95 9.35
CA TYR A 188 0.17 -11.89 9.78
C TYR A 188 -1.29 -12.14 9.38
N ARG A 189 -2.20 -11.45 10.07
CA ARG A 189 -3.64 -11.40 9.76
C ARG A 189 -3.98 -10.11 9.01
N VAL A 190 -4.94 -10.20 8.12
CA VAL A 190 -5.43 -9.03 7.38
C VAL A 190 -6.93 -9.15 7.14
N ARG A 191 -7.70 -8.14 7.52
CA ARG A 191 -9.11 -8.02 7.13
C ARG A 191 -9.18 -7.34 5.77
N THR A 192 -9.74 -7.99 4.77
CA THR A 192 -9.77 -7.47 3.41
C THR A 192 -11.16 -7.57 2.79
N LEU A 193 -11.36 -6.83 1.71
CA LEU A 193 -12.57 -6.86 0.90
C LEU A 193 -12.72 -8.22 0.20
N ARG A 194 -13.94 -8.53 -0.28
CA ARG A 194 -14.12 -9.60 -1.27
C ARG A 194 -13.32 -9.29 -2.53
N LYS A 195 -12.98 -10.32 -3.27
CA LYS A 195 -12.18 -10.22 -4.50
C LYS A 195 -12.78 -9.21 -5.50
N ASP A 196 -14.10 -9.25 -5.70
CA ASP A 196 -14.81 -8.36 -6.63
C ASP A 196 -14.75 -6.90 -6.18
N ASP A 197 -15.02 -6.64 -4.90
CA ASP A 197 -14.96 -5.30 -4.32
C ASP A 197 -13.53 -4.76 -4.29
N PHE A 198 -12.54 -5.64 -4.05
CA PHE A 198 -11.13 -5.28 -4.11
C PHE A 198 -10.70 -4.92 -5.54
N PHE A 199 -11.17 -5.66 -6.54
CA PHE A 199 -10.93 -5.37 -7.95
C PHE A 199 -11.51 -4.00 -8.33
N VAL A 200 -12.76 -3.72 -7.96
CA VAL A 200 -13.39 -2.41 -8.20
C VAL A 200 -12.59 -1.29 -7.54
N HIS A 201 -12.15 -1.50 -6.29
CA HIS A 201 -11.31 -0.53 -5.58
C HIS A 201 -9.99 -0.27 -6.30
N LEU A 202 -9.28 -1.32 -6.77
CA LEU A 202 -8.02 -1.16 -7.51
C LEU A 202 -8.22 -0.40 -8.82
N CYS A 203 -9.31 -0.67 -9.55
CA CYS A 203 -9.63 0.04 -10.78
C CYS A 203 -9.94 1.53 -10.52
N ALA A 204 -10.73 1.82 -9.49
CA ALA A 204 -11.05 3.19 -9.08
C ALA A 204 -9.78 3.95 -8.66
N HIS A 205 -8.90 3.29 -7.88
CA HIS A 205 -7.64 3.88 -7.47
C HIS A 205 -6.69 4.15 -8.65
N LEU A 206 -6.58 3.20 -9.59
CA LEU A 206 -5.80 3.39 -10.81
C LEU A 206 -6.33 4.56 -11.63
N TYR A 207 -7.65 4.65 -11.79
CA TYR A 207 -8.30 5.78 -12.48
C TYR A 207 -8.02 7.11 -11.78
N LYS A 208 -8.16 7.15 -10.43
CA LYS A 208 -7.85 8.34 -9.61
C LYS A 208 -6.43 8.84 -9.88
N GLU A 209 -5.44 7.95 -9.84
CA GLU A 209 -4.04 8.33 -10.08
C GLU A 209 -3.79 8.75 -11.54
N ALA A 210 -4.39 8.06 -12.51
CA ALA A 210 -4.27 8.39 -13.94
C ALA A 210 -4.91 9.75 -14.30
N ALA A 211 -5.95 10.16 -13.57
CA ALA A 211 -6.66 11.42 -13.80
C ALA A 211 -6.06 12.61 -13.03
N MET A 212 -5.22 12.37 -12.02
CA MET A 212 -4.64 13.43 -11.19
C MET A 212 -3.35 14.00 -11.78
N LEU A 213 -3.34 15.29 -12.11
CA LEU A 213 -2.22 15.99 -12.73
C LEU A 213 -0.85 15.75 -12.03
N PRO A 214 -0.71 15.78 -10.69
CA PRO A 214 0.57 15.53 -10.03
C PRO A 214 1.17 14.14 -10.33
N TRP A 215 0.33 13.10 -10.44
CA TRP A 215 0.80 11.75 -10.78
C TRP A 215 1.23 11.64 -12.24
N VAL A 216 0.47 12.29 -13.15
CA VAL A 216 0.78 12.36 -14.58
C VAL A 216 2.10 13.11 -14.81
N GLU A 217 2.29 14.26 -14.18
CA GLU A 217 3.54 15.04 -14.26
C GLU A 217 4.75 14.26 -13.75
N MET A 218 4.61 13.50 -12.69
CA MET A 218 5.65 12.61 -12.16
C MET A 218 5.83 11.32 -12.99
N LYS A 219 5.01 11.08 -14.01
CA LYS A 219 4.95 9.84 -14.82
C LYS A 219 4.76 8.59 -13.94
N ARG A 220 3.96 8.71 -12.90
CA ARG A 220 3.65 7.62 -11.94
C ARG A 220 2.18 7.20 -11.97
N ASP A 221 1.42 7.74 -12.89
CA ASP A 221 0.01 7.46 -13.16
C ASP A 221 -0.21 6.00 -13.57
N MET A 222 0.47 5.53 -14.62
CA MET A 222 0.25 4.26 -15.32
C MET A 222 1.49 3.35 -15.24
N THR A 223 1.99 3.07 -14.03
CA THR A 223 3.13 2.15 -13.88
C THR A 223 2.72 0.69 -14.06
N LEU A 224 3.60 -0.12 -14.68
CA LEU A 224 3.34 -1.55 -14.95
C LEU A 224 3.00 -2.36 -13.70
N TYR A 225 3.56 -1.98 -12.57
CA TYR A 225 3.31 -2.58 -11.27
C TYR A 225 1.82 -2.58 -10.87
N LYS A 226 1.06 -1.53 -11.19
CA LYS A 226 -0.38 -1.44 -10.88
C LYS A 226 -1.20 -2.43 -11.71
N TYR A 227 -0.82 -2.64 -12.96
CA TYR A 227 -1.45 -3.65 -13.80
C TYR A 227 -1.13 -5.07 -13.32
N CYS A 228 0.10 -5.30 -12.83
CA CYS A 228 0.46 -6.58 -12.21
C CYS A 228 -0.39 -6.85 -10.96
N ASP A 229 -0.70 -5.84 -10.15
CA ASP A 229 -1.57 -5.98 -8.99
C ASP A 229 -2.97 -6.47 -9.39
N ILE A 230 -3.57 -5.85 -10.43
CA ILE A 230 -4.89 -6.25 -10.96
C ILE A 230 -4.81 -7.67 -11.53
N TYR A 231 -3.82 -7.96 -12.35
CA TYR A 231 -3.62 -9.30 -12.93
C TYR A 231 -3.50 -10.38 -11.85
N THR A 232 -2.66 -10.12 -10.84
CA THR A 232 -2.42 -11.08 -9.76
C THR A 232 -3.65 -11.30 -8.87
N LEU A 233 -4.46 -10.26 -8.67
CA LEU A 233 -5.72 -10.39 -7.95
C LEU A 233 -6.73 -11.27 -8.69
N LEU A 234 -6.75 -11.23 -10.03
CA LEU A 234 -7.74 -11.96 -10.84
C LEU A 234 -7.41 -13.45 -10.99
N ASN A 235 -6.14 -13.82 -10.94
CA ASN A 235 -5.65 -15.21 -11.09
C ASN A 235 -5.40 -15.87 -9.75
#